data_f855e145f8654b7895f3d79acfaf6c92
#
_entry.id   f855e145f8654b7895f3d79acfaf6c92
#
_cell.length_a   1.000
_cell.length_b   1.000
_cell.length_c   1.000
_cell.angle_alpha   90.00
_cell.angle_beta   90.00
_cell.angle_gamma   90.00
#
_symmetry.space_group_name_H-M   'P 1'
#
loop_
_entity.id
_entity.type
_entity.pdbx_description
1 polymer ?
#
loop_
_entity_poly.entity_id
_entity_poly.type
_entity_poly.pdbx_seq_one_letter_code
_entity_poly.pdbx_strand_id
1 'polypeptide(L)'
;VNVTPYYEAIQLIERLHRHFLDVLKVELDKKGIQDINNVQSMILYNIGDDEMTVGELTIRGYYLGSNVSYNVKKMFENGYLEQERSVHDKRSIRVRLSAKGIELKKIISDMFARHEGQIKGTDVTNDRLKNLNDTLKMLERFWASNTNFSGGF
;
A
#
# COMPACT_ATOMS: atom_id res chain seq x y z
N VAL A 1 1.16 -30.83 -14.81
CA VAL A 1 2.14 -29.94 -14.20
C VAL A 1 1.99 -30.01 -12.69
N ASN A 2 3.01 -30.53 -12.02
CA ASN A 2 3.01 -30.56 -10.56
C ASN A 2 3.25 -29.15 -10.00
N VAL A 3 2.22 -28.60 -9.39
CA VAL A 3 2.31 -27.29 -8.74
C VAL A 3 2.87 -27.53 -7.32
N THR A 4 4.08 -27.03 -7.07
CA THR A 4 4.66 -27.09 -5.73
C THR A 4 3.96 -26.09 -4.81
N PRO A 5 3.96 -26.33 -3.47
CA PRO A 5 3.43 -25.34 -2.53
C PRO A 5 4.05 -23.95 -2.67
N TYR A 6 5.34 -23.90 -3.00
CA TYR A 6 6.02 -22.61 -3.23
C TYR A 6 5.44 -21.89 -4.44
N TYR A 7 5.29 -22.58 -5.57
CA TYR A 7 4.74 -21.97 -6.78
C TYR A 7 3.28 -21.54 -6.56
N GLU A 8 2.49 -22.38 -5.87
CA GLU A 8 1.11 -22.04 -5.52
C GLU A 8 1.05 -20.78 -4.64
N ALA A 9 1.98 -20.63 -3.69
CA ALA A 9 2.04 -19.43 -2.84
C ALA A 9 2.27 -18.18 -3.69
N ILE A 10 3.17 -18.23 -4.66
CA ILE A 10 3.42 -17.11 -5.58
C ILE A 10 2.16 -16.76 -6.36
N GLN A 11 1.47 -17.76 -6.91
CA GLN A 11 0.22 -17.55 -7.64
C GLN A 11 -0.85 -16.92 -6.76
N LEU A 12 -0.98 -17.38 -5.52
CA LEU A 12 -1.94 -16.83 -4.56
C LEU A 12 -1.62 -15.39 -4.21
N ILE A 13 -0.37 -15.07 -3.93
CA ILE A 13 0.06 -13.71 -3.59
C ILE A 13 -0.29 -12.76 -4.73
N GLU A 14 0.04 -13.11 -5.97
CA GLU A 14 -0.29 -12.28 -7.13
C GLU A 14 -1.79 -12.07 -7.29
N ARG A 15 -2.55 -13.17 -7.22
CA ARG A 15 -4.00 -13.13 -7.40
C ARG A 15 -4.69 -12.37 -6.28
N LEU A 16 -4.27 -12.58 -5.02
CA LEU A 16 -4.83 -11.89 -3.87
C LEU A 16 -4.56 -10.39 -3.91
N HIS A 17 -3.40 -9.99 -4.40
CA HIS A 17 -3.10 -8.56 -4.58
C HIS A 17 -4.13 -7.91 -5.53
N ARG A 18 -4.40 -8.54 -6.66
CA ARG A 18 -5.40 -8.04 -7.62
C ARG A 18 -6.80 -8.03 -7.04
N HIS A 19 -7.19 -9.10 -6.33
CA HIS A 19 -8.50 -9.16 -5.65
C HIS A 19 -8.67 -8.05 -4.63
N PHE A 20 -7.64 -7.79 -3.85
CA PHE A 20 -7.67 -6.72 -2.85
C PHE A 20 -7.88 -5.35 -3.51
N LEU A 21 -7.18 -5.09 -4.61
CA LEU A 21 -7.36 -3.84 -5.36
C LEU A 21 -8.78 -3.69 -5.89
N ASP A 22 -9.40 -4.80 -6.33
CA ASP A 22 -10.81 -4.78 -6.77
C ASP A 22 -11.77 -4.48 -5.61
N VAL A 23 -11.52 -5.04 -4.43
CA VAL A 23 -12.31 -4.75 -3.23
C VAL A 23 -12.24 -3.25 -2.89
N LEU A 24 -11.05 -2.69 -2.97
CA LEU A 24 -10.84 -1.26 -2.71
C LEU A 24 -11.54 -0.40 -3.77
N LYS A 25 -11.48 -0.80 -5.04
CA LYS A 25 -12.17 -0.10 -6.12
C LYS A 25 -13.69 -0.07 -5.89
N VAL A 26 -14.26 -1.18 -5.47
CA VAL A 26 -15.71 -1.25 -5.15
C VAL A 26 -16.05 -0.28 -4.02
N GLU A 27 -15.20 -0.18 -3.00
CA GLU A 27 -15.42 0.77 -1.89
C GLU A 27 -15.38 2.22 -2.37
N LEU A 28 -14.39 2.57 -3.21
CA LEU A 28 -14.30 3.91 -3.79
C LEU A 28 -15.54 4.23 -4.63
N ASP A 29 -15.98 3.29 -5.45
CA ASP A 29 -17.17 3.46 -6.29
C ASP A 29 -18.43 3.68 -5.45
N LYS A 30 -18.59 2.92 -4.37
CA LYS A 30 -19.72 3.09 -3.44
C LYS A 30 -19.75 4.47 -2.78
N LYS A 31 -18.59 5.04 -2.55
CA LYS A 31 -18.45 6.38 -1.94
C LYS A 31 -18.48 7.51 -2.97
N GLY A 32 -18.63 7.18 -4.26
CA GLY A 32 -18.65 8.17 -5.33
C GLY A 32 -17.30 8.83 -5.59
N ILE A 33 -16.21 8.20 -5.21
CA ILE A 33 -14.86 8.74 -5.35
C ILE A 33 -14.31 8.31 -6.71
N GLN A 34 -14.06 9.28 -7.60
CA GLN A 34 -13.63 9.03 -8.98
C GLN A 34 -12.30 9.70 -9.33
N ASP A 35 -11.79 10.58 -8.47
CA ASP A 35 -10.59 11.38 -8.72
C ASP A 35 -9.33 10.78 -8.10
N ILE A 36 -9.41 9.57 -7.63
CA ILE A 36 -8.28 8.76 -7.16
C ILE A 36 -8.59 7.29 -7.45
N ASN A 37 -7.58 6.55 -7.87
CA ASN A 37 -7.75 5.12 -8.15
C ASN A 37 -7.33 4.26 -6.95
N ASN A 38 -7.53 2.94 -7.07
CA ASN A 38 -7.21 2.00 -6.00
C ASN A 38 -5.72 1.95 -5.66
N VAL A 39 -4.84 2.00 -6.66
CA VAL A 39 -3.39 2.00 -6.44
C VAL A 39 -2.96 3.28 -5.70
N GLN A 40 -3.42 4.43 -6.16
CA GLN A 40 -3.14 5.72 -5.51
C GLN A 40 -3.68 5.76 -4.08
N SER A 41 -4.84 5.18 -3.85
CA SER A 41 -5.45 5.11 -2.52
C SER A 41 -4.59 4.33 -1.52
N MET A 42 -3.95 3.25 -1.95
CA MET A 42 -3.04 2.49 -1.10
C MET A 42 -1.73 3.22 -0.86
N ILE A 43 -1.22 3.93 -1.85
CA ILE A 43 -0.04 4.80 -1.67
C ILE A 43 -0.36 5.88 -0.63
N LEU A 44 -1.52 6.52 -0.76
CA LEU A 44 -1.99 7.52 0.19
C LEU A 44 -2.09 6.94 1.61
N TYR A 45 -2.69 5.76 1.75
CA TYR A 45 -2.84 5.10 3.03
C TYR A 45 -1.48 4.84 3.70
N ASN A 46 -0.46 4.50 2.91
CA ASN A 46 0.90 4.27 3.41
C ASN A 46 1.61 5.54 3.87
N ILE A 47 1.19 6.71 3.43
CA ILE A 47 1.71 7.98 3.95
C ILE A 47 1.33 8.14 5.42
N GLY A 48 0.11 7.76 5.76
CA GLY A 48 -0.35 7.82 7.15
C GLY A 48 -0.49 9.25 7.66
N ASP A 49 -0.21 9.43 8.96
CA ASP A 49 -0.36 10.71 9.64
C ASP A 49 0.90 11.56 9.62
N ASP A 50 2.00 11.01 9.08
CA ASP A 50 3.30 11.64 9.11
C ASP A 50 3.62 12.35 7.79
N GLU A 51 4.55 13.29 7.87
CA GLU A 51 5.25 13.81 6.71
C GLU A 51 6.34 12.86 6.29
N MET A 52 6.54 12.68 4.99
CA MET A 52 7.64 11.87 4.47
C MET A 52 8.08 12.35 3.10
N THR A 53 9.31 12.01 2.75
CA THR A 53 9.81 12.25 1.38
C THR A 53 9.26 11.18 0.45
N VAL A 54 9.30 11.47 -0.86
CA VAL A 54 8.91 10.47 -1.89
C VAL A 54 9.83 9.24 -1.81
N GLY A 55 11.12 9.43 -1.48
CA GLY A 55 12.05 8.33 -1.29
C GLY A 55 11.66 7.42 -0.13
N GLU A 56 11.31 8.02 1.02
CA GLU A 56 10.84 7.25 2.18
C GLU A 56 9.57 6.47 1.87
N LEU A 57 8.63 7.09 1.15
CA LEU A 57 7.40 6.45 0.71
C LEU A 57 7.67 5.26 -0.21
N THR A 58 8.61 5.43 -1.14
CA THR A 58 9.02 4.36 -2.06
C THR A 58 9.55 3.14 -1.30
N ILE A 59 10.41 3.37 -0.30
CA ILE A 59 10.97 2.30 0.52
C ILE A 59 9.89 1.63 1.35
N ARG A 60 9.02 2.41 1.99
CA ARG A 60 7.97 1.90 2.89
C ARG A 60 7.01 0.95 2.16
N GLY A 61 6.62 1.28 0.94
CA GLY A 61 5.68 0.48 0.15
C GLY A 61 6.34 -0.46 -0.84
N TYR A 62 7.66 -0.44 -0.93
CA TYR A 62 8.42 -1.20 -1.94
C TYR A 62 7.93 -0.89 -3.36
N TYR A 63 7.67 0.38 -3.63
CA TYR A 63 7.20 0.81 -4.95
C TYR A 63 8.37 1.09 -5.90
N LEU A 64 8.08 1.06 -7.20
CA LEU A 64 9.00 1.60 -8.20
C LEU A 64 8.97 3.14 -8.11
N GLY A 65 10.13 3.78 -8.00
CA GLY A 65 10.25 5.21 -7.77
C GLY A 65 9.53 6.06 -8.81
N SER A 66 9.59 5.67 -10.09
CA SER A 66 8.90 6.39 -11.17
C SER A 66 7.38 6.36 -11.01
N ASN A 67 6.83 5.22 -10.59
CA ASN A 67 5.40 5.06 -10.37
C ASN A 67 4.93 5.90 -9.17
N VAL A 68 5.73 5.93 -8.10
CA VAL A 68 5.40 6.75 -6.92
C VAL A 68 5.39 8.24 -7.29
N SER A 69 6.41 8.72 -7.98
CA SER A 69 6.50 10.12 -8.38
C SER A 69 5.32 10.56 -9.23
N TYR A 70 4.93 9.74 -10.21
CA TYR A 70 3.78 10.00 -11.06
C TYR A 70 2.49 10.06 -10.25
N ASN A 71 2.25 9.06 -9.38
CA ASN A 71 1.03 8.97 -8.59
C ASN A 71 0.94 10.06 -7.53
N VAL A 72 2.06 10.41 -6.89
CA VAL A 72 2.12 11.53 -5.93
C VAL A 72 1.73 12.84 -6.60
N LYS A 73 2.24 13.09 -7.80
CA LYS A 73 1.90 14.27 -8.57
C LYS A 73 0.40 14.33 -8.86
N LYS A 74 -0.19 13.21 -9.30
CA LYS A 74 -1.63 13.13 -9.58
C LYS A 74 -2.47 13.35 -8.33
N MET A 75 -2.09 12.74 -7.22
CA MET A 75 -2.79 12.92 -5.94
C MET A 75 -2.69 14.36 -5.43
N PHE A 76 -1.56 15.01 -5.63
CA PHE A 76 -1.38 16.43 -5.31
C PHE A 76 -2.30 17.30 -6.16
N GLU A 77 -2.33 17.07 -7.47
CA GLU A 77 -3.19 17.82 -8.41
C GLU A 77 -4.67 17.68 -8.04
N ASN A 78 -5.08 16.52 -7.54
CA ASN A 78 -6.47 16.25 -7.16
C ASN A 78 -6.78 16.61 -5.70
N GLY A 79 -5.85 17.22 -4.99
CA GLY A 79 -6.09 17.80 -3.68
C GLY A 79 -5.98 16.85 -2.50
N TYR A 80 -5.45 15.64 -2.69
CA TYR A 80 -5.29 14.65 -1.62
C TYR A 80 -4.03 14.83 -0.78
N LEU A 81 -3.02 15.47 -1.34
CA LEU A 81 -1.73 15.67 -0.69
C LEU A 81 -1.36 17.14 -0.65
N GLU A 82 -0.60 17.50 0.37
CA GLU A 82 0.10 18.77 0.50
C GLU A 82 1.58 18.50 0.38
N GLN A 83 2.29 19.39 -0.29
CA GLN A 83 3.74 19.31 -0.45
C GLN A 83 4.41 20.45 0.28
N GLU A 84 5.54 20.15 0.90
CA GLU A 84 6.37 21.14 1.55
C GLU A 84 7.82 20.90 1.14
N ARG A 85 8.47 21.96 0.63
CA ARG A 85 9.88 21.91 0.30
C ARG A 85 10.68 22.32 1.53
N SER A 86 11.70 21.52 1.88
CA SER A 86 12.58 21.84 3.00
C SER A 86 13.29 23.17 2.77
N VAL A 87 13.34 24.01 3.81
CA VAL A 87 14.08 25.28 3.78
C VAL A 87 15.58 25.02 3.65
N HIS A 88 16.07 23.93 4.22
CA HIS A 88 17.49 23.59 4.26
C HIS A 88 17.95 22.74 3.09
N ASP A 89 17.03 21.98 2.48
CA ASP A 89 17.32 21.15 1.32
C ASP A 89 16.20 21.28 0.30
N LYS A 90 16.47 22.13 -0.70
CA LYS A 90 15.50 22.39 -1.78
C LYS A 90 15.22 21.17 -2.64
N ARG A 91 15.99 20.09 -2.49
CA ARG A 91 15.80 18.83 -3.23
C ARG A 91 14.82 17.90 -2.54
N SER A 92 14.59 18.09 -1.23
CA SER A 92 13.67 17.25 -0.46
C SER A 92 12.29 17.84 -0.50
N ILE A 93 11.38 17.14 -1.17
CA ILE A 93 9.95 17.46 -1.14
C ILE A 93 9.32 16.49 -0.14
N ARG A 94 8.69 17.05 0.89
CA ARG A 94 7.93 16.25 1.87
C ARG A 94 6.46 16.29 1.48
N VAL A 95 5.80 15.16 1.63
CA VAL A 95 4.37 15.03 1.36
C VAL A 95 3.64 14.65 2.63
N ARG A 96 2.45 15.17 2.78
CA ARG A 96 1.53 14.82 3.86
C ARG A 96 0.11 14.82 3.33
N LEU A 97 -0.79 14.18 4.05
CA LEU A 97 -2.19 14.15 3.66
C LEU A 97 -2.83 15.53 3.87
N SER A 98 -3.58 15.99 2.88
CA SER A 98 -4.49 17.12 3.04
C SER A 98 -5.71 16.71 3.86
N ALA A 99 -6.60 17.65 4.17
CA ALA A 99 -7.88 17.34 4.81
C ALA A 99 -8.67 16.31 4.00
N LYS A 100 -8.67 16.44 2.68
CA LYS A 100 -9.31 15.49 1.75
C LYS A 100 -8.64 14.11 1.81
N GLY A 101 -7.32 14.07 1.90
CA GLY A 101 -6.56 12.83 2.04
C GLY A 101 -6.82 12.13 3.38
N ILE A 102 -6.91 12.89 4.47
CA ILE A 102 -7.24 12.35 5.79
C ILE A 102 -8.64 11.71 5.78
N GLU A 103 -9.60 12.36 5.12
CA GLU A 103 -10.95 11.82 4.99
C GLU A 103 -10.95 10.49 4.22
N LEU A 104 -10.21 10.40 3.12
CA LEU A 104 -10.08 9.15 2.37
C LEU A 104 -9.40 8.07 3.21
N LYS A 105 -8.35 8.42 3.95
CA LYS A 105 -7.71 7.47 4.87
C LYS A 105 -8.69 6.90 5.87
N LYS A 106 -9.58 7.75 6.41
CA LYS A 106 -10.62 7.31 7.33
C LYS A 106 -11.58 6.32 6.66
N ILE A 107 -12.00 6.59 5.43
CA ILE A 107 -12.87 5.69 4.67
C ILE A 107 -12.22 4.31 4.52
N ILE A 108 -10.94 4.27 4.18
CA ILE A 108 -10.19 3.02 4.01
C ILE A 108 -10.04 2.31 5.37
N SER A 109 -9.72 3.04 6.43
CA SER A 109 -9.63 2.48 7.79
C SER A 109 -10.96 1.87 8.24
N ASP A 110 -12.06 2.54 7.97
CA ASP A 110 -13.40 2.04 8.29
C ASP A 110 -13.72 0.77 7.49
N MET A 111 -13.29 0.71 6.24
CA MET A 111 -13.42 -0.50 5.42
C MET A 111 -12.65 -1.67 6.05
N PHE A 112 -11.41 -1.46 6.47
CA PHE A 112 -10.62 -2.50 7.13
C PHE A 112 -11.29 -2.97 8.43
N ALA A 113 -11.76 -2.04 9.25
CA ALA A 113 -12.45 -2.37 10.50
C ALA A 113 -13.71 -3.21 10.25
N ARG A 114 -14.47 -2.87 9.21
CA ARG A 114 -15.66 -3.64 8.81
C ARG A 114 -15.28 -5.06 8.36
N HIS A 115 -14.21 -5.19 7.55
CA HIS A 115 -13.70 -6.49 7.13
C HIS A 115 -13.25 -7.34 8.32
N GLU A 116 -12.53 -6.75 9.27
CA GLU A 116 -12.10 -7.45 10.48
C GLU A 116 -13.29 -7.99 11.27
N GLY A 117 -14.36 -7.21 11.38
CA GLY A 117 -15.59 -7.65 12.01
C GLY A 117 -16.26 -8.82 11.27
N GLN A 118 -16.28 -8.76 9.96
CA GLN A 118 -16.87 -9.80 9.12
C GLN A 118 -16.07 -11.12 9.16
N ILE A 119 -14.74 -11.01 9.18
CA ILE A 119 -13.87 -12.18 9.14
C ILE A 119 -13.87 -12.97 10.46
N LYS A 120 -14.22 -12.33 11.57
CA LYS A 120 -14.25 -12.97 12.89
C LYS A 120 -15.15 -14.20 12.95
N GLY A 121 -16.21 -14.25 12.16
CA GLY A 121 -17.13 -15.40 12.13
C GLY A 121 -16.69 -16.53 11.22
N THR A 122 -15.51 -16.43 10.63
CA THR A 122 -14.99 -17.40 9.66
C THR A 122 -13.83 -18.21 10.25
N ASP A 123 -13.33 -19.17 9.47
CA ASP A 123 -12.16 -19.97 9.85
C ASP A 123 -10.84 -19.19 9.75
N VAL A 124 -10.88 -17.96 9.26
CA VAL A 124 -9.70 -17.09 9.20
C VAL A 124 -9.51 -16.43 10.57
N THR A 125 -8.85 -17.16 11.46
CA THR A 125 -8.60 -16.73 12.84
C THR A 125 -7.38 -15.81 12.92
N ASN A 126 -7.26 -15.08 14.04
CA ASN A 126 -6.07 -14.26 14.30
C ASN A 126 -4.79 -15.09 14.33
N ASP A 127 -4.85 -16.31 14.87
CA ASP A 127 -3.68 -17.21 14.90
C ASP A 127 -3.25 -17.61 13.50
N ARG A 128 -4.20 -17.92 12.62
CA ARG A 128 -3.89 -18.20 11.21
C ARG A 128 -3.31 -17.00 10.50
N LEU A 129 -3.85 -15.82 10.75
CA LEU A 129 -3.32 -14.59 10.16
C LEU A 129 -1.91 -14.28 10.65
N LYS A 130 -1.64 -14.47 11.94
CA LYS A 130 -0.28 -14.29 12.49
C LYS A 130 0.71 -15.26 11.85
N ASN A 131 0.32 -16.53 11.71
CA ASN A 131 1.16 -17.54 11.07
C ASN A 131 1.41 -17.20 9.60
N LEU A 132 0.37 -16.78 8.89
CA LEU A 132 0.51 -16.31 7.51
C LEU A 132 1.49 -15.13 7.42
N ASN A 133 1.33 -14.15 8.28
CA ASN A 133 2.19 -12.96 8.28
C ASN A 133 3.64 -13.31 8.56
N ASP A 134 3.91 -14.23 9.49
CA ASP A 134 5.26 -14.70 9.77
C ASP A 134 5.87 -15.37 8.54
N THR A 135 5.11 -16.20 7.86
CA THR A 135 5.57 -16.88 6.63
C THR A 135 5.81 -15.89 5.49
N LEU A 136 4.90 -14.92 5.31
CA LEU A 136 5.07 -13.87 4.29
C LEU A 136 6.33 -13.04 4.55
N LYS A 137 6.62 -12.72 5.81
CA LYS A 137 7.86 -12.00 6.18
C LYS A 137 9.10 -12.82 5.87
N MET A 138 9.06 -14.14 6.08
CA MET A 138 10.15 -15.03 5.72
C MET A 138 10.39 -15.04 4.21
N LEU A 139 9.32 -15.11 3.41
CA LEU A 139 9.40 -15.04 1.96
C LEU A 139 9.97 -13.69 1.51
N GLU A 140 9.54 -12.61 2.10
CA GLU A 140 10.04 -11.27 1.79
C GLU A 140 11.56 -11.19 2.03
N ARG A 141 12.04 -11.68 3.17
CA ARG A 141 13.47 -11.71 3.47
C ARG A 141 14.24 -12.57 2.48
N PHE A 142 13.68 -13.73 2.13
CA PHE A 142 14.30 -14.62 1.16
C PHE A 142 14.43 -13.96 -0.21
N TRP A 143 13.36 -13.35 -0.70
CA TRP A 143 13.39 -12.65 -1.99
C TRP A 143 14.30 -11.42 -1.96
N ALA A 144 14.31 -10.68 -0.87
CA ALA A 144 15.20 -9.55 -0.70
C ALA A 144 16.67 -9.99 -0.78
N SER A 145 17.03 -11.14 -0.19
CA SER A 145 18.40 -11.68 -0.27
C SER A 145 18.77 -12.09 -1.69
N ASN A 146 17.82 -12.46 -2.52
CA ASN A 146 18.04 -12.82 -3.92
C ASN A 146 18.13 -11.62 -4.86
N THR A 147 17.71 -10.44 -4.43
CA THR A 147 17.75 -9.22 -5.23
C THR A 147 18.83 -8.25 -4.78
N ASN A 148 19.38 -8.42 -3.59
CA ASN A 148 20.29 -7.49 -2.95
C ASN A 148 21.75 -7.91 -3.09
N PHE A 149 22.10 -8.51 -4.23
CA PHE A 149 23.42 -9.10 -4.43
C PHE A 149 24.48 -8.09 -4.87
N SER A 150 24.09 -6.97 -5.43
CA SER A 150 25.07 -6.03 -5.99
C SER A 150 25.52 -4.95 -5.04
N GLY A 151 24.88 -4.82 -3.88
CA GLY A 151 25.13 -3.71 -2.96
C GLY A 151 24.88 -2.34 -3.59
N GLY A 152 24.20 -2.29 -4.70
CA GLY A 152 23.95 -1.08 -5.47
C GLY A 152 22.76 -0.26 -4.99
N PHE A 153 22.32 -0.49 -3.80
CA PHE A 153 21.22 0.27 -3.22
C PHE A 153 21.70 1.06 -2.03
#